data_730569f83e2ed2cdd06cd9f3fd5bbc92
#
_entry.id   730569f83e2ed2cdd06cd9f3fd5bbc92
#
_cell.length_a   1.000
_cell.length_b   1.000
_cell.length_c   1.000
_cell.angle_alpha   90.00
_cell.angle_beta   90.00
_cell.angle_gamma   90.00
#
_symmetry.space_group_name_H-M   'P 1'
#
loop_
_entity.id
_entity.type
_entity.pdbx_description
1 polymer ?
#
loop_
_entity_poly.entity_id
_entity_poly.type
_entity_poly.pdbx_seq_one_letter_code
_entity_poly.pdbx_strand_id
1 'polypeptide(L)'
;MLYDGIKGRIKTRNIQNNRHSVENILRWLRLQHCSPEDVHVVMEATGVYHERLATELHDAGFRVSLANPHRSREFARGMGIMTKTDKVDAYMLACYVFLKKPHRWEPPAPEIRYLGALLRRRDVLLGDALREENRLEKYLSTDTPADIISSCRRMAQLLREEVSNIERQIKAHIKASPALRRDYTLLTSIKSVGPQLGMHMLVVLRSHNFVSAEQAAAFLGVVPIEKRSGTSVRSRPRMSKIGPLS
;
A
#
# COMPACT_ATOMS: atom_id res chain seq x y z
N MET A 1 0.77 -12.06 17.34
CA MET A 1 1.62 -13.08 17.99
C MET A 1 2.83 -12.40 18.58
N LEU A 2 3.24 -12.76 19.78
CA LEU A 2 4.51 -12.37 20.41
C LEU A 2 5.46 -13.56 20.32
N TYR A 3 6.64 -13.34 19.76
CA TYR A 3 7.67 -14.34 19.56
C TYR A 3 8.98 -13.90 20.22
N ASP A 4 9.45 -14.67 21.18
CA ASP A 4 10.79 -14.52 21.76
C ASP A 4 11.77 -15.37 20.96
N GLY A 5 12.47 -14.73 20.03
CA GLY A 5 13.37 -15.41 19.11
C GLY A 5 14.59 -16.07 19.77
N ILE A 6 14.92 -15.66 21.01
CA ILE A 6 16.05 -16.24 21.76
C ILE A 6 15.61 -17.50 22.49
N LYS A 7 14.44 -17.44 23.17
CA LYS A 7 13.93 -18.57 23.98
C LYS A 7 12.93 -19.44 23.23
N GLY A 8 12.59 -19.12 21.99
CA GLY A 8 11.61 -19.84 21.17
C GLY A 8 10.17 -19.80 21.73
N ARG A 9 9.89 -18.92 22.70
CA ARG A 9 8.57 -18.84 23.34
C ARG A 9 7.58 -18.08 22.45
N ILE A 10 6.38 -18.64 22.32
CA ILE A 10 5.31 -18.07 21.49
C ILE A 10 4.09 -17.84 22.39
N LYS A 11 3.55 -16.62 22.31
CA LYS A 11 2.25 -16.28 22.89
C LYS A 11 1.37 -15.65 21.82
N THR A 12 0.11 -16.04 21.80
CA THR A 12 -0.87 -15.58 20.80
C THR A 12 -2.06 -14.90 21.47
N ARG A 13 -2.59 -13.90 20.78
CA ARG A 13 -3.85 -13.26 21.14
C ARG A 13 -4.52 -12.73 19.88
N ASN A 14 -5.83 -12.92 19.77
CA ASN A 14 -6.64 -12.28 18.75
C ASN A 14 -7.13 -10.93 19.27
N ILE A 15 -6.92 -9.87 18.49
CA ILE A 15 -7.33 -8.51 18.81
C ILE A 15 -8.04 -7.97 17.57
N GLN A 16 -9.24 -7.42 17.76
CA GLN A 16 -9.99 -6.79 16.67
C GLN A 16 -9.29 -5.50 16.22
N ASN A 17 -9.22 -5.27 14.92
CA ASN A 17 -8.68 -4.03 14.36
C ASN A 17 -9.70 -2.89 14.44
N ASN A 18 -9.75 -2.23 15.60
CA ASN A 18 -10.63 -1.11 15.90
C ASN A 18 -9.87 -0.01 16.69
N ARG A 19 -10.57 1.06 17.08
CA ARG A 19 -9.99 2.19 17.81
C ARG A 19 -9.31 1.83 19.16
N HIS A 20 -9.61 0.66 19.72
CA HIS A 20 -9.03 0.18 20.98
C HIS A 20 -7.90 -0.83 20.79
N SER A 21 -7.47 -1.06 19.54
CA SER A 21 -6.46 -2.09 19.21
C SER A 21 -5.16 -1.88 19.95
N VAL A 22 -4.63 -0.65 19.92
CA VAL A 22 -3.34 -0.31 20.57
C VAL A 22 -3.43 -0.43 22.08
N GLU A 23 -4.51 0.06 22.69
CA GLU A 23 -4.73 -0.09 24.14
C GLU A 23 -4.77 -1.58 24.54
N ASN A 24 -5.47 -2.41 23.78
CA ASN A 24 -5.54 -3.84 24.01
C ASN A 24 -4.19 -4.54 23.82
N ILE A 25 -3.38 -4.11 22.86
CA ILE A 25 -2.01 -4.59 22.65
C ILE A 25 -1.13 -4.21 23.85
N LEU A 26 -1.14 -2.94 24.27
CA LEU A 26 -0.36 -2.47 25.42
C LEU A 26 -0.73 -3.21 26.70
N ARG A 27 -2.02 -3.39 26.97
CA ARG A 27 -2.50 -4.16 28.12
C ARG A 27 -2.01 -5.60 28.07
N TRP A 28 -2.05 -6.22 26.90
CA TRP A 28 -1.57 -7.59 26.73
C TRP A 28 -0.05 -7.71 26.91
N LEU A 29 0.73 -6.77 26.38
CA LEU A 29 2.19 -6.76 26.52
C LEU A 29 2.63 -6.57 27.98
N ARG A 30 1.93 -5.69 28.74
CA ARG A 30 2.18 -5.54 30.19
C ARG A 30 2.05 -6.87 30.94
N LEU A 31 1.05 -7.71 30.59
CA LEU A 31 0.88 -9.04 31.17
C LEU A 31 2.01 -10.01 30.76
N GLN A 32 2.80 -9.67 29.76
CA GLN A 32 3.96 -10.42 29.32
C GLN A 32 5.29 -9.81 29.81
N HIS A 33 5.22 -8.76 30.66
CA HIS A 33 6.38 -7.99 31.13
C HIS A 33 7.22 -7.41 29.97
N CYS A 34 6.57 -6.95 28.89
CA CYS A 34 7.18 -6.30 27.74
C CYS A 34 6.73 -4.85 27.65
N SER A 35 7.67 -3.93 27.34
CA SER A 35 7.39 -2.54 26.99
C SER A 35 7.32 -2.36 25.45
N PRO A 36 6.76 -1.26 24.94
CA PRO A 36 6.77 -0.96 23.51
C PRO A 36 8.16 -0.95 22.88
N GLU A 37 9.16 -0.51 23.62
CA GLU A 37 10.55 -0.37 23.19
C GLU A 37 11.22 -1.73 22.95
N ASP A 38 10.79 -2.76 23.69
CA ASP A 38 11.29 -4.14 23.59
C ASP A 38 10.70 -4.90 22.38
N VAL A 39 9.65 -4.34 21.77
CA VAL A 39 8.84 -5.08 20.79
C VAL A 39 9.00 -4.47 19.39
N HIS A 40 9.39 -5.32 18.47
CA HIS A 40 9.35 -4.98 17.04
C HIS A 40 8.09 -5.57 16.42
N VAL A 41 7.18 -4.70 16.02
CA VAL A 41 5.91 -5.08 15.38
C VAL A 41 6.12 -5.18 13.88
N VAL A 42 5.67 -6.28 13.30
CA VAL A 42 5.56 -6.42 11.84
C VAL A 42 4.12 -6.72 11.47
N MET A 43 3.66 -6.09 10.42
CA MET A 43 2.36 -6.37 9.82
C MET A 43 2.47 -6.40 8.30
N GLU A 44 1.59 -7.13 7.65
CA GLU A 44 1.53 -7.18 6.20
C GLU A 44 0.78 -5.95 5.67
N ALA A 45 1.35 -5.31 4.64
CA ALA A 45 0.75 -4.17 3.98
C ALA A 45 -0.37 -4.62 3.02
N THR A 46 -1.51 -5.04 3.58
CA THR A 46 -2.68 -5.49 2.81
C THR A 46 -3.75 -4.40 2.78
N GLY A 47 -3.94 -3.78 1.63
CA GLY A 47 -4.88 -2.67 1.45
C GLY A 47 -4.63 -1.52 2.43
N VAL A 48 -5.70 -0.84 2.86
CA VAL A 48 -5.64 0.31 3.78
C VAL A 48 -5.80 -0.07 5.26
N TYR A 49 -6.09 -1.33 5.56
CA TYR A 49 -6.49 -1.77 6.91
C TYR A 49 -5.36 -1.67 7.94
N HIS A 50 -4.11 -1.73 7.49
CA HIS A 50 -2.93 -1.62 8.36
C HIS A 50 -2.57 -0.16 8.69
N GLU A 51 -2.93 0.83 7.84
CA GLU A 51 -2.42 2.21 7.93
C GLU A 51 -2.68 2.86 9.29
N ARG A 52 -3.92 2.76 9.80
CA ARG A 52 -4.27 3.33 11.10
C ARG A 52 -3.52 2.66 12.24
N LEU A 53 -3.57 1.33 12.30
CA LEU A 53 -2.92 0.57 13.38
C LEU A 53 -1.41 0.78 13.39
N ALA A 54 -0.77 0.82 12.20
CA ALA A 54 0.66 1.09 12.07
C ALA A 54 1.02 2.48 12.63
N THR A 55 0.23 3.51 12.27
CA THR A 55 0.44 4.88 12.77
C THR A 55 0.25 4.96 14.29
N GLU A 56 -0.84 4.42 14.81
CA GLU A 56 -1.13 4.43 16.26
C GLU A 56 -0.07 3.68 17.07
N LEU A 57 0.44 2.55 16.55
CA LEU A 57 1.54 1.81 17.20
C LEU A 57 2.86 2.57 17.14
N HIS A 58 3.16 3.21 16.01
CA HIS A 58 4.34 4.07 15.89
C HIS A 58 4.29 5.21 16.91
N ASP A 59 3.15 5.89 17.01
CA ASP A 59 2.93 7.01 17.95
C ASP A 59 2.99 6.54 19.43
N ALA A 60 2.64 5.27 19.69
CA ALA A 60 2.79 4.63 21.00
C ALA A 60 4.23 4.15 21.30
N GLY A 61 5.22 4.47 20.45
CA GLY A 61 6.63 4.19 20.65
C GLY A 61 7.11 2.81 20.18
N PHE A 62 6.27 2.03 19.50
CA PHE A 62 6.69 0.75 18.95
C PHE A 62 7.63 0.93 17.74
N ARG A 63 8.55 0.00 17.60
CA ARG A 63 9.26 -0.21 16.33
C ARG A 63 8.32 -0.96 15.39
N VAL A 64 7.86 -0.31 14.34
CA VAL A 64 6.93 -0.89 13.36
C VAL A 64 7.65 -1.15 12.05
N SER A 65 7.37 -2.27 11.40
CA SER A 65 7.78 -2.55 10.01
C SER A 65 6.60 -3.09 9.21
N LEU A 66 6.51 -2.68 7.95
CA LEU A 66 5.53 -3.18 7.01
C LEU A 66 6.19 -4.21 6.09
N ALA A 67 5.65 -5.42 6.07
CA ALA A 67 6.11 -6.49 5.19
C ALA A 67 5.35 -6.44 3.86
N ASN A 68 6.09 -6.51 2.76
CA ASN A 68 5.49 -6.69 1.45
C ASN A 68 4.88 -8.09 1.35
N PRO A 69 3.60 -8.26 0.96
CA PRO A 69 2.90 -9.54 0.90
C PRO A 69 3.60 -10.59 0.03
N HIS A 70 4.23 -10.18 -1.06
CA HIS A 70 4.99 -11.09 -1.92
C HIS A 70 6.25 -11.59 -1.21
N ARG A 71 7.03 -10.70 -0.58
CA ARG A 71 8.25 -11.07 0.13
C ARG A 71 7.97 -11.94 1.36
N SER A 72 6.91 -11.65 2.10
CA SER A 72 6.51 -12.47 3.24
C SER A 72 6.09 -13.88 2.80
N ARG A 73 5.39 -14.00 1.67
CA ARG A 73 5.02 -15.29 1.09
C ARG A 73 6.21 -16.08 0.59
N GLU A 74 7.17 -15.46 -0.10
CA GLU A 74 8.41 -16.13 -0.52
C GLU A 74 9.25 -16.59 0.68
N PHE A 75 9.29 -15.81 1.76
CA PHE A 75 9.93 -16.18 3.00
C PHE A 75 9.24 -17.41 3.64
N ALA A 76 7.91 -17.46 3.67
CA ALA A 76 7.15 -18.60 4.17
C ALA A 76 7.47 -19.90 3.36
N ARG A 77 7.50 -19.78 2.03
CA ARG A 77 7.90 -20.90 1.14
C ARG A 77 9.32 -21.39 1.42
N GLY A 78 10.26 -20.45 1.61
CA GLY A 78 11.64 -20.77 1.96
C GLY A 78 11.79 -21.48 3.32
N MET A 79 10.83 -21.27 4.23
CA MET A 79 10.73 -21.99 5.51
C MET A 79 9.96 -23.32 5.41
N GLY A 80 9.51 -23.74 4.23
CA GLY A 80 8.69 -24.93 4.05
C GLY A 80 7.25 -24.79 4.56
N ILE A 81 6.79 -23.58 4.83
CA ILE A 81 5.43 -23.31 5.32
C ILE A 81 4.49 -23.23 4.12
N MET A 82 3.68 -24.26 3.92
CA MET A 82 2.72 -24.35 2.81
C MET A 82 1.28 -24.01 3.25
N THR A 83 0.97 -24.19 4.52
CA THR A 83 -0.37 -23.96 5.09
C THR A 83 -0.60 -22.46 5.31
N LYS A 84 -1.79 -21.99 4.94
CA LYS A 84 -2.21 -20.60 5.14
C LYS A 84 -3.35 -20.54 6.14
N THR A 85 -3.06 -20.06 7.33
CA THR A 85 -4.02 -19.70 8.38
C THR A 85 -3.50 -18.45 9.08
N ASP A 86 -4.37 -17.66 9.69
CA ASP A 86 -3.99 -16.44 10.42
C ASP A 86 -2.92 -16.70 11.50
N LYS A 87 -2.99 -17.87 12.15
CA LYS A 87 -2.00 -18.27 13.16
C LYS A 87 -0.63 -18.56 12.54
N VAL A 88 -0.60 -19.26 11.43
CA VAL A 88 0.63 -19.58 10.68
C VAL A 88 1.22 -18.32 10.08
N ASP A 89 0.40 -17.47 9.49
CA ASP A 89 0.83 -16.19 8.91
C ASP A 89 1.40 -15.26 10.00
N ALA A 90 0.77 -15.18 11.17
CA ALA A 90 1.28 -14.42 12.30
C ALA A 90 2.64 -14.98 12.83
N TYR A 91 2.81 -16.31 12.85
CA TYR A 91 4.09 -16.93 13.22
C TYR A 91 5.17 -16.63 12.17
N MET A 92 4.84 -16.78 10.90
CA MET A 92 5.76 -16.49 9.79
C MET A 92 6.22 -15.03 9.84
N LEU A 93 5.32 -14.08 10.06
CA LEU A 93 5.66 -12.66 10.18
C LEU A 93 6.57 -12.41 11.39
N ALA A 94 6.32 -13.06 12.52
CA ALA A 94 7.17 -12.97 13.70
C ALA A 94 8.59 -13.51 13.44
N CYS A 95 8.73 -14.65 12.74
CA CYS A 95 10.02 -15.18 12.30
C CYS A 95 10.69 -14.25 11.28
N TYR A 96 9.90 -13.69 10.36
CA TYR A 96 10.39 -12.75 9.35
C TYR A 96 11.07 -11.54 9.98
N VAL A 97 10.40 -10.88 10.94
CA VAL A 97 10.98 -9.70 11.58
C VAL A 97 12.22 -10.04 12.40
N PHE A 98 12.23 -11.18 13.07
CA PHE A 98 13.38 -11.64 13.86
C PHE A 98 14.61 -11.93 13.02
N LEU A 99 14.44 -12.68 11.92
CA LEU A 99 15.55 -13.10 11.05
C LEU A 99 16.00 -12.04 10.06
N LYS A 100 15.07 -11.30 9.47
CA LYS A 100 15.36 -10.33 8.40
C LYS A 100 15.59 -8.90 8.91
N LYS A 101 15.15 -8.59 10.13
CA LYS A 101 15.28 -7.26 10.74
C LYS A 101 14.91 -6.14 9.75
N PRO A 102 13.67 -6.16 9.20
CA PRO A 102 13.27 -5.21 8.18
C PRO A 102 13.38 -3.77 8.68
N HIS A 103 13.54 -2.83 7.75
CA HIS A 103 13.62 -1.42 8.08
C HIS A 103 12.40 -0.95 8.88
N ARG A 104 12.65 -0.04 9.83
CA ARG A 104 11.58 0.65 10.54
C ARG A 104 10.75 1.45 9.53
N TRP A 105 9.44 1.30 9.63
CA TRP A 105 8.50 2.12 8.92
C TRP A 105 8.21 3.39 9.74
N GLU A 106 8.14 4.51 9.04
CA GLU A 106 7.72 5.78 9.58
C GLU A 106 6.46 6.24 8.84
N PRO A 107 5.46 6.79 9.55
CA PRO A 107 4.24 7.28 8.90
C PRO A 107 4.59 8.41 7.93
N PRO A 108 4.08 8.37 6.70
CA PRO A 108 4.22 9.50 5.79
C PRO A 108 3.65 10.77 6.41
N ALA A 109 4.22 11.92 6.05
CA ALA A 109 3.74 13.21 6.51
C ALA A 109 2.22 13.38 6.23
N PRO A 110 1.47 14.09 7.11
CA PRO A 110 0.02 14.22 6.97
C PRO A 110 -0.43 14.72 5.59
N GLU A 111 0.29 15.66 4.99
CA GLU A 111 0.03 16.17 3.64
C GLU A 111 0.18 15.10 2.56
N ILE A 112 1.10 14.16 2.72
CA ILE A 112 1.28 13.03 1.78
C ILE A 112 0.16 12.01 1.95
N ARG A 113 -0.22 11.70 3.19
CA ARG A 113 -1.34 10.79 3.47
C ARG A 113 -2.64 11.34 2.87
N TYR A 114 -2.88 12.64 3.03
CA TYR A 114 -4.06 13.30 2.45
C TYR A 114 -4.03 13.27 0.92
N LEU A 115 -2.90 13.61 0.30
CA LEU A 115 -2.74 13.52 -1.16
C LEU A 115 -2.97 12.08 -1.67
N GLY A 116 -2.42 11.09 -0.99
CA GLY A 116 -2.63 9.67 -1.32
C GLY A 116 -4.10 9.26 -1.20
N ALA A 117 -4.83 9.76 -0.19
CA ALA A 117 -6.26 9.50 -0.04
C ALA A 117 -7.08 10.11 -1.18
N LEU A 118 -6.77 11.35 -1.58
CA LEU A 118 -7.41 12.01 -2.74
C LEU A 118 -7.16 11.25 -4.04
N LEU A 119 -5.92 10.82 -4.29
CA LEU A 119 -5.59 10.03 -5.49
C LEU A 119 -6.33 8.70 -5.54
N ARG A 120 -6.33 7.94 -4.44
CA ARG A 120 -7.10 6.68 -4.34
C ARG A 120 -8.60 6.91 -4.60
N ARG A 121 -9.19 7.97 -4.02
CA ARG A 121 -10.60 8.30 -4.25
C ARG A 121 -10.88 8.63 -5.70
N ARG A 122 -10.02 9.45 -6.31
CA ARG A 122 -10.11 9.79 -7.73
C ARG A 122 -10.08 8.56 -8.63
N ASP A 123 -9.14 7.63 -8.38
CA ASP A 123 -8.97 6.44 -9.22
C ASP A 123 -10.18 5.50 -9.11
N VAL A 124 -10.77 5.36 -7.92
CA VAL A 124 -12.03 4.63 -7.72
C VAL A 124 -13.16 5.28 -8.53
N LEU A 125 -13.32 6.61 -8.43
CA LEU A 125 -14.38 7.34 -9.14
C LEU A 125 -14.22 7.26 -10.67
N LEU A 126 -12.98 7.30 -11.18
CA LEU A 126 -12.69 7.09 -12.60
C LEU A 126 -13.10 5.69 -13.06
N GLY A 127 -12.78 4.66 -12.26
CA GLY A 127 -13.19 3.29 -12.54
C GLY A 127 -14.71 3.12 -12.51
N ASP A 128 -15.40 3.79 -11.58
CA ASP A 128 -16.87 3.77 -11.51
C ASP A 128 -17.50 4.49 -12.72
N ALA A 129 -16.97 5.65 -13.10
CA ALA A 129 -17.41 6.39 -14.28
C ALA A 129 -17.28 5.55 -15.56
N LEU A 130 -16.12 4.92 -15.76
CA LEU A 130 -15.90 4.04 -16.90
C LEU A 130 -16.88 2.84 -16.92
N ARG A 131 -17.18 2.27 -15.75
CA ARG A 131 -18.19 1.19 -15.64
C ARG A 131 -19.59 1.65 -16.06
N GLU A 132 -19.99 2.86 -15.65
CA GLU A 132 -21.28 3.42 -16.04
C GLU A 132 -21.34 3.78 -17.53
N GLU A 133 -20.25 4.29 -18.09
CA GLU A 133 -20.15 4.59 -19.52
C GLU A 133 -20.24 3.32 -20.37
N ASN A 134 -19.57 2.26 -19.97
CA ASN A 134 -19.67 0.95 -20.64
C ASN A 134 -21.07 0.32 -20.53
N ARG A 135 -21.79 0.58 -19.42
CA ARG A 135 -23.20 0.17 -19.28
C ARG A 135 -24.09 0.99 -20.20
N LEU A 136 -23.89 2.31 -20.24
CA LEU A 136 -24.65 3.20 -21.11
C LEU A 136 -24.48 2.82 -22.59
N GLU A 137 -23.26 2.52 -23.04
CA GLU A 137 -23.00 2.05 -24.41
C GLU A 137 -23.82 0.78 -24.73
N LYS A 138 -23.83 -0.20 -23.82
CA LYS A 138 -24.62 -1.44 -23.99
C LYS A 138 -26.11 -1.16 -24.03
N TYR A 139 -26.64 -0.29 -23.15
CA TYR A 139 -28.05 0.04 -23.11
C TYR A 139 -28.52 0.80 -24.36
N LEU A 140 -27.65 1.62 -24.94
CA LEU A 140 -27.94 2.32 -26.20
C LEU A 140 -27.96 1.38 -27.43
N SER A 141 -27.30 0.22 -27.33
CA SER A 141 -27.26 -0.78 -28.39
C SER A 141 -28.34 -1.89 -28.26
N THR A 142 -29.21 -1.80 -27.24
CA THR A 142 -30.28 -2.76 -26.95
C THR A 142 -31.61 -2.04 -26.78
N ASP A 143 -32.71 -2.80 -26.77
CA ASP A 143 -34.07 -2.26 -26.52
C ASP A 143 -34.28 -1.98 -25.02
N THR A 144 -33.41 -1.15 -24.45
CA THR A 144 -33.49 -0.77 -23.03
C THR A 144 -34.42 0.43 -22.84
N PRO A 145 -35.33 0.41 -21.84
CA PRO A 145 -36.26 1.51 -21.55
C PRO A 145 -35.51 2.85 -21.30
N ALA A 146 -36.09 3.94 -21.78
CA ALA A 146 -35.49 5.28 -21.76
C ALA A 146 -35.20 5.81 -20.35
N ASP A 147 -35.99 5.45 -19.36
CA ASP A 147 -35.78 5.79 -17.95
C ASP A 147 -34.52 5.16 -17.38
N ILE A 148 -34.20 3.91 -17.73
CA ILE A 148 -32.96 3.22 -17.36
C ILE A 148 -31.76 3.88 -18.01
N ILE A 149 -31.82 4.19 -19.30
CA ILE A 149 -30.76 4.92 -20.04
C ILE A 149 -30.53 6.29 -19.39
N SER A 150 -31.60 7.01 -19.03
CA SER A 150 -31.52 8.32 -18.39
C SER A 150 -30.90 8.23 -16.99
N SER A 151 -31.23 7.18 -16.21
CA SER A 151 -30.61 6.93 -14.91
C SER A 151 -29.10 6.69 -15.01
N CYS A 152 -28.69 5.82 -15.95
CA CYS A 152 -27.27 5.53 -16.19
C CYS A 152 -26.49 6.79 -16.63
N ARG A 153 -27.07 7.60 -17.53
CA ARG A 153 -26.47 8.85 -17.99
C ARG A 153 -26.26 9.85 -16.86
N ARG A 154 -27.26 10.02 -15.98
CA ARG A 154 -27.15 10.91 -14.78
C ARG A 154 -26.04 10.41 -13.85
N MET A 155 -25.93 9.10 -13.61
CA MET A 155 -24.91 8.54 -12.74
C MET A 155 -23.50 8.77 -13.33
N ALA A 156 -23.30 8.51 -14.63
CA ALA A 156 -22.05 8.76 -15.30
C ALA A 156 -21.63 10.23 -15.22
N GLN A 157 -22.59 11.14 -15.38
CA GLN A 157 -22.34 12.59 -15.25
C GLN A 157 -21.92 12.97 -13.83
N LEU A 158 -22.65 12.53 -12.81
CA LEU A 158 -22.32 12.80 -11.40
C LEU A 158 -20.93 12.31 -11.02
N LEU A 159 -20.56 11.11 -11.48
CA LEU A 159 -19.22 10.57 -11.24
C LEU A 159 -18.11 11.41 -11.89
N ARG A 160 -18.31 11.92 -13.11
CA ARG A 160 -17.37 12.82 -13.78
C ARG A 160 -17.23 14.17 -13.06
N GLU A 161 -18.33 14.71 -12.59
CA GLU A 161 -18.34 15.95 -11.80
C GLU A 161 -17.54 15.80 -10.51
N GLU A 162 -17.71 14.65 -9.82
CA GLU A 162 -16.98 14.37 -8.60
C GLU A 162 -15.49 14.10 -8.86
N VAL A 163 -15.12 13.41 -9.96
CA VAL A 163 -13.72 13.31 -10.40
C VAL A 163 -13.10 14.70 -10.56
N SER A 164 -13.79 15.61 -11.26
CA SER A 164 -13.30 16.97 -11.47
C SER A 164 -13.16 17.76 -10.16
N ASN A 165 -14.05 17.53 -9.20
CA ASN A 165 -13.98 18.11 -7.86
C ASN A 165 -12.74 17.62 -7.10
N ILE A 166 -12.50 16.30 -7.06
CA ILE A 166 -11.31 15.74 -6.42
C ILE A 166 -10.02 16.21 -7.11
N GLU A 167 -9.99 16.31 -8.43
CA GLU A 167 -8.82 16.83 -9.15
C GLU A 167 -8.51 18.30 -8.82
N ARG A 168 -9.53 19.12 -8.61
CA ARG A 168 -9.34 20.49 -8.12
C ARG A 168 -8.74 20.51 -6.71
N GLN A 169 -9.21 19.64 -5.82
CA GLN A 169 -8.67 19.50 -4.46
C GLN A 169 -7.20 19.05 -4.49
N ILE A 170 -6.85 18.07 -5.32
CA ILE A 170 -5.46 17.61 -5.50
C ILE A 170 -4.56 18.78 -5.95
N LYS A 171 -4.97 19.50 -6.99
CA LYS A 171 -4.20 20.66 -7.50
C LYS A 171 -4.04 21.74 -6.43
N ALA A 172 -5.11 22.07 -5.71
CA ALA A 172 -5.07 23.06 -4.63
C ALA A 172 -4.14 22.62 -3.50
N HIS A 173 -4.18 21.35 -3.11
CA HIS A 173 -3.34 20.80 -2.05
C HIS A 173 -1.85 20.81 -2.42
N ILE A 174 -1.49 20.40 -3.64
CA ILE A 174 -0.10 20.48 -4.13
C ILE A 174 0.37 21.94 -4.18
N LYS A 175 -0.49 22.85 -4.66
CA LYS A 175 -0.15 24.27 -4.75
C LYS A 175 0.07 24.92 -3.39
N ALA A 176 -0.67 24.52 -2.37
CA ALA A 176 -0.59 25.06 -1.01
C ALA A 176 0.71 24.67 -0.28
N SER A 177 1.32 23.54 -0.61
CA SER A 177 2.59 23.07 0.00
C SER A 177 3.77 23.40 -0.92
N PRO A 178 4.71 24.29 -0.51
CA PRO A 178 5.90 24.60 -1.32
C PRO A 178 6.75 23.37 -1.61
N ALA A 179 6.87 22.42 -0.65
CA ALA A 179 7.63 21.19 -0.80
C ALA A 179 6.99 20.26 -1.84
N LEU A 180 5.68 20.03 -1.76
CA LEU A 180 4.97 19.20 -2.74
C LEU A 180 5.02 19.81 -4.14
N ARG A 181 4.84 21.13 -4.24
CA ARG A 181 4.89 21.85 -5.53
C ARG A 181 6.26 21.71 -6.18
N ARG A 182 7.33 21.92 -5.41
CA ARG A 182 8.71 21.76 -5.92
C ARG A 182 8.94 20.36 -6.47
N ASP A 183 8.64 19.36 -5.70
CA ASP A 183 8.90 17.95 -6.09
C ASP A 183 8.01 17.52 -7.26
N TYR A 184 6.75 17.94 -7.26
CA TYR A 184 5.84 17.71 -8.39
C TYR A 184 6.37 18.34 -9.69
N THR A 185 6.88 19.57 -9.61
CA THR A 185 7.50 20.27 -10.76
C THR A 185 8.74 19.51 -11.25
N LEU A 186 9.58 19.05 -10.34
CA LEU A 186 10.76 18.24 -10.70
C LEU A 186 10.36 16.92 -11.39
N LEU A 187 9.35 16.21 -10.85
CA LEU A 187 8.88 14.97 -11.44
C LEU A 187 8.29 15.17 -12.84
N THR A 188 7.47 16.21 -13.01
CA THR A 188 6.80 16.50 -14.29
C THR A 188 7.73 17.15 -15.33
N SER A 189 8.94 17.58 -14.96
CA SER A 189 9.98 18.01 -15.90
C SER A 189 10.67 16.84 -16.61
N ILE A 190 10.52 15.62 -16.07
CA ILE A 190 11.09 14.42 -16.69
C ILE A 190 10.28 14.06 -17.93
N LYS A 191 10.95 13.89 -19.06
CA LYS A 191 10.30 13.49 -20.31
C LYS A 191 9.48 12.22 -20.10
N SER A 192 8.24 12.23 -20.59
CA SER A 192 7.25 11.13 -20.47
C SER A 192 6.63 10.96 -19.07
N VAL A 193 6.96 11.78 -18.07
CA VAL A 193 6.23 11.84 -16.82
C VAL A 193 5.15 12.91 -16.92
N GLY A 194 3.95 12.47 -17.26
CA GLY A 194 2.76 13.34 -17.30
C GLY A 194 2.23 13.68 -15.90
N PRO A 195 1.27 14.62 -15.81
CA PRO A 195 0.72 15.10 -14.53
C PRO A 195 0.21 13.99 -13.62
N GLN A 196 -0.48 13.01 -14.18
CA GLN A 196 -1.05 11.89 -13.42
C GLN A 196 0.04 11.02 -12.80
N LEU A 197 0.99 10.57 -13.63
CA LEU A 197 2.12 9.77 -13.16
C LEU A 197 2.95 10.55 -12.13
N GLY A 198 3.18 11.85 -12.35
CA GLY A 198 3.90 12.70 -11.41
C GLY A 198 3.25 12.77 -10.04
N MET A 199 1.92 12.85 -9.94
CA MET A 199 1.20 12.83 -8.66
C MET A 199 1.35 11.49 -7.92
N HIS A 200 1.21 10.35 -8.61
CA HIS A 200 1.40 9.03 -8.01
C HIS A 200 2.86 8.81 -7.57
N MET A 201 3.83 9.19 -8.41
CA MET A 201 5.25 9.13 -8.06
C MET A 201 5.56 10.00 -6.83
N LEU A 202 4.98 11.20 -6.74
CA LEU A 202 5.17 12.09 -5.59
C LEU A 202 4.73 11.41 -4.29
N VAL A 203 3.54 10.78 -4.27
CA VAL A 203 3.05 10.04 -3.09
C VAL A 203 3.98 8.88 -2.76
N VAL A 204 4.36 8.06 -3.74
CA VAL A 204 5.23 6.90 -3.51
C VAL A 204 6.59 7.33 -2.96
N LEU A 205 7.24 8.30 -3.61
CA LEU A 205 8.59 8.73 -3.21
C LEU A 205 8.62 9.42 -1.84
N ARG A 206 7.53 10.12 -1.46
CA ARG A 206 7.41 10.77 -0.15
C ARG A 206 6.84 9.87 0.94
N SER A 207 6.27 8.71 0.59
CA SER A 207 5.77 7.74 1.56
C SER A 207 6.81 6.70 2.00
N HIS A 208 7.97 6.68 1.35
CA HIS A 208 9.01 5.67 1.62
C HIS A 208 10.38 6.35 1.70
N ASN A 209 11.18 5.93 2.67
CA ASN A 209 12.56 6.39 2.80
C ASN A 209 13.48 5.56 1.90
N PHE A 210 13.48 5.86 0.60
CA PHE A 210 14.40 5.22 -0.33
C PHE A 210 15.83 5.73 -0.12
N VAL A 211 16.78 4.80 -0.05
CA VAL A 211 18.21 5.12 0.09
C VAL A 211 18.83 5.41 -1.27
N SER A 212 18.26 4.87 -2.35
CA SER A 212 18.76 5.07 -3.71
C SER A 212 17.65 5.01 -4.76
N ALA A 213 17.95 5.49 -5.97
CA ALA A 213 17.03 5.43 -7.11
C ALA A 213 16.75 3.98 -7.54
N GLU A 214 17.73 3.08 -7.42
CA GLU A 214 17.60 1.66 -7.73
C GLU A 214 16.61 1.00 -6.76
N GLN A 215 16.62 1.37 -5.50
CA GLN A 215 15.66 0.88 -4.51
C GLN A 215 14.24 1.33 -4.84
N ALA A 216 14.07 2.60 -5.23
CA ALA A 216 12.78 3.11 -5.67
C ALA A 216 12.28 2.41 -6.94
N ALA A 217 13.16 2.21 -7.94
CA ALA A 217 12.83 1.49 -9.17
C ALA A 217 12.46 0.02 -8.90
N ALA A 218 13.18 -0.66 -8.00
CA ALA A 218 12.86 -2.02 -7.59
C ALA A 218 11.52 -2.10 -6.86
N PHE A 219 11.22 -1.13 -5.99
CA PHE A 219 9.93 -1.04 -5.31
C PHE A 219 8.78 -0.83 -6.29
N LEU A 220 8.95 0.03 -7.29
CA LEU A 220 7.98 0.29 -8.35
C LEU A 220 7.84 -0.87 -9.36
N GLY A 221 8.70 -1.88 -9.27
CA GLY A 221 8.67 -3.02 -10.18
C GLY A 221 9.13 -2.71 -11.61
N VAL A 222 9.86 -1.61 -11.81
CA VAL A 222 10.34 -1.17 -13.13
C VAL A 222 11.77 -1.63 -13.44
N VAL A 223 12.37 -2.44 -12.58
CA VAL A 223 13.70 -3.04 -12.82
C VAL A 223 13.55 -4.33 -13.62
N PRO A 224 14.28 -4.50 -14.73
CA PRO A 224 14.30 -5.76 -15.46
C PRO A 224 14.94 -6.88 -14.62
N ILE A 225 14.25 -8.01 -14.50
CA ILE A 225 14.77 -9.20 -13.86
C ILE A 225 15.39 -10.11 -14.91
N GLU A 226 16.67 -10.42 -14.77
CA GLU A 226 17.34 -11.43 -15.57
C GLU A 226 17.18 -12.81 -14.90
N LYS A 227 16.80 -13.79 -15.72
CA LYS A 227 16.84 -15.21 -15.33
C LYS A 227 17.86 -15.91 -16.22
N ARG A 228 19.04 -16.17 -15.68
CA ARG A 228 20.11 -16.92 -16.34
C ARG A 228 20.53 -18.08 -15.44
N SER A 229 20.60 -19.27 -15.97
CA SER A 229 21.12 -20.45 -15.30
C SER A 229 21.97 -21.26 -16.27
N GLY A 230 23.26 -21.35 -16.01
CA GLY A 230 24.22 -22.04 -16.87
C GLY A 230 24.21 -21.52 -18.32
N THR A 231 24.45 -22.43 -19.27
CA THR A 231 24.48 -22.13 -20.70
C THR A 231 23.11 -22.31 -21.37
N SER A 232 22.18 -23.02 -20.73
CA SER A 232 20.90 -23.46 -21.33
C SER A 232 19.71 -22.54 -21.06
N VAL A 233 19.74 -21.75 -19.97
CA VAL A 233 18.64 -20.83 -19.65
C VAL A 233 19.06 -19.38 -19.86
N ARG A 234 18.65 -18.80 -20.98
CA ARG A 234 18.82 -17.38 -21.31
C ARG A 234 17.47 -16.76 -21.64
N SER A 235 16.75 -16.28 -20.62
CA SER A 235 15.51 -15.52 -20.86
C SER A 235 15.82 -14.03 -21.08
N ARG A 236 15.04 -13.38 -21.96
CA ARG A 236 15.12 -11.90 -22.08
C ARG A 236 14.71 -11.28 -20.73
N PRO A 237 15.42 -10.24 -20.27
CA PRO A 237 15.02 -9.51 -19.07
C PRO A 237 13.58 -9.02 -19.19
N ARG A 238 12.80 -9.20 -18.12
CA ARG A 238 11.40 -8.76 -18.05
C ARG A 238 11.19 -7.93 -16.81
N MET A 239 10.33 -6.91 -16.92
CA MET A 239 9.92 -6.11 -15.78
C MET A 239 9.32 -7.00 -14.70
N SER A 240 9.66 -6.73 -13.43
CA SER A 240 9.28 -7.59 -12.30
C SER A 240 7.77 -7.66 -12.07
N LYS A 241 7.03 -6.59 -12.40
CA LYS A 241 5.59 -6.42 -12.11
C LYS A 241 5.23 -6.63 -10.63
N ILE A 242 6.19 -6.54 -9.71
CA ILE A 242 6.02 -6.77 -8.25
C ILE A 242 5.82 -5.43 -7.53
N GLY A 243 5.58 -4.37 -8.27
CA GLY A 243 5.36 -3.04 -7.71
C GLY A 243 4.00 -2.88 -7.02
N PRO A 244 3.82 -1.84 -6.17
CA PRO A 244 2.58 -1.56 -5.44
C PRO A 244 1.43 -1.09 -6.33
N LEU A 245 1.67 -0.93 -7.62
CA LEU A 245 0.70 -0.44 -8.62
C LEU A 245 0.08 -1.57 -9.44
N SER A 246 0.17 -2.81 -8.99
CA SER A 246 -0.48 -3.95 -9.65
C SER A 246 -1.90 -4.15 -9.11
#